data_d63fc89b9b91e6a1082928b12df26210
#
_entry.id   d63fc89b9b91e6a1082928b12df26210
#
_cell.length_a   1.000
_cell.length_b   1.000
_cell.length_c   1.000
_cell.angle_alpha   90.00
_cell.angle_beta   90.00
_cell.angle_gamma   90.00
#
_symmetry.space_group_name_H-M   'P 1'
#
loop_
_entity.id
_entity.type
_entity.pdbx_description
1 polymer ?
#
loop_
_entity_poly.entity_id
_entity_poly.type
_entity_poly.pdbx_seq_one_letter_code
_entity_poly.pdbx_strand_id
1 'polypeptide(L)'
;MAGLNAHLKTKEQPALVLKRDEAYIGVLIDDLITKGTDEPYRMFTSRAEYRTLLRQDNADLRLTPLSYKLGLASKKRLDKVENKKKETESFVSFFKKTSVKPEEINPILVNKNSSEIKQSVKLYKIFSRPNISLSDMLKVGSVKGYYEINKLNKGVCEQTEVQVKYSGYIEKEKQNAEKLNHLEGMKIPSNFVYSKVNSLSSEAIQKLDKIKPTTLAQAARISGVSPNDISVLMVYIGR
;
A
#
# COMPACT_ATOMS: atom_id res chain seq x y z
N MET A 1 17.31 7.97 -6.01
CA MET A 1 16.39 8.55 -7.04
C MET A 1 17.15 9.41 -8.07
N ALA A 2 17.91 10.45 -7.66
CA ALA A 2 18.59 11.35 -8.61
C ALA A 2 19.50 10.60 -9.61
N GLY A 3 20.40 9.72 -9.16
CA GLY A 3 21.28 8.95 -10.05
C GLY A 3 20.54 8.03 -11.02
N LEU A 4 19.42 7.42 -10.58
CA LEU A 4 18.56 6.62 -11.46
C LEU A 4 17.94 7.48 -12.56
N ASN A 5 17.38 8.63 -12.19
CA ASN A 5 16.75 9.53 -13.16
C ASN A 5 17.77 10.18 -14.09
N ALA A 6 19.00 10.47 -13.61
CA ALA A 6 20.09 10.90 -14.48
C ALA A 6 20.44 9.82 -15.53
N HIS A 7 20.55 8.55 -15.10
CA HIS A 7 20.77 7.44 -16.02
C HIS A 7 19.62 7.26 -17.02
N LEU A 8 18.36 7.29 -16.56
CA LEU A 8 17.20 7.18 -17.45
C LEU A 8 17.18 8.31 -18.48
N LYS A 9 17.52 9.53 -18.07
CA LYS A 9 17.63 10.68 -18.98
C LYS A 9 18.68 10.48 -20.06
N THR A 10 19.85 9.91 -19.73
CA THR A 10 20.89 9.59 -20.74
C THR A 10 20.46 8.49 -21.72
N LYS A 11 19.43 7.72 -21.37
CA LYS A 11 18.82 6.68 -22.22
C LYS A 11 17.54 7.14 -22.90
N GLU A 12 17.19 8.43 -22.80
CA GLU A 12 15.94 9.00 -23.33
C GLU A 12 14.68 8.28 -22.81
N GLN A 13 14.78 7.72 -21.61
CA GLN A 13 13.68 7.02 -20.95
C GLN A 13 12.91 7.94 -20.00
N PRO A 14 11.60 7.67 -19.78
CA PRO A 14 10.81 8.43 -18.81
C PRO A 14 11.40 8.41 -17.42
N ALA A 15 11.28 9.53 -16.71
CA ALA A 15 11.74 9.62 -15.32
C ALA A 15 10.98 8.64 -14.41
N LEU A 16 11.71 8.00 -13.51
CA LEU A 16 11.13 7.19 -12.46
C LEU A 16 10.58 8.08 -11.35
N VAL A 17 9.27 8.02 -11.15
CA VAL A 17 8.58 8.67 -10.04
C VAL A 17 7.93 7.59 -9.19
N LEU A 18 8.35 7.47 -7.93
CA LEU A 18 7.69 6.59 -6.96
C LEU A 18 6.54 7.34 -6.30
N LYS A 19 5.36 6.75 -6.35
CA LYS A 19 4.14 7.33 -5.77
C LYS A 19 4.12 7.21 -4.24
N ARG A 20 3.23 7.96 -3.62
CA ARG A 20 3.03 7.96 -2.16
C ARG A 20 2.49 6.62 -1.62
N ASP A 21 1.80 5.84 -2.42
CA ASP A 21 1.30 4.49 -2.10
C ASP A 21 2.28 3.38 -2.45
N GLU A 22 3.39 3.70 -3.13
CA GLU A 22 4.42 2.72 -3.53
C GLU A 22 5.61 2.67 -2.57
N ALA A 23 6.07 3.83 -2.07
CA ALA A 23 7.25 3.88 -1.21
C ALA A 23 7.30 5.12 -0.32
N TYR A 24 7.92 5.00 0.88
CA TYR A 24 8.18 6.15 1.75
C TYR A 24 9.05 7.22 1.09
N ILE A 25 9.97 6.85 0.20
CA ILE A 25 10.76 7.83 -0.57
C ILE A 25 9.87 8.64 -1.52
N GLY A 26 8.77 8.06 -2.02
CA GLY A 26 7.76 8.78 -2.78
C GLY A 26 7.05 9.82 -1.93
N VAL A 27 6.64 9.46 -0.71
CA VAL A 27 6.05 10.40 0.26
C VAL A 27 7.02 11.54 0.58
N LEU A 28 8.29 11.20 0.86
CA LEU A 28 9.35 12.18 1.15
C LEU A 28 9.49 13.22 0.02
N ILE A 29 9.68 12.74 -1.20
CA ILE A 29 9.94 13.63 -2.35
C ILE A 29 8.70 14.49 -2.64
N ASP A 30 7.50 13.88 -2.62
CA ASP A 30 6.27 14.62 -2.85
C ASP A 30 6.03 15.70 -1.78
N ASP A 31 6.26 15.41 -0.50
CA ASP A 31 6.15 16.40 0.57
C ASP A 31 7.13 17.57 0.37
N LEU A 32 8.39 17.28 -0.01
CA LEU A 32 9.40 18.32 -0.21
C LEU A 32 9.05 19.26 -1.36
N ILE A 33 8.46 18.75 -2.44
CA ILE A 33 8.10 19.58 -3.61
C ILE A 33 6.75 20.29 -3.45
N THR A 34 5.84 19.78 -2.61
CA THR A 34 4.49 20.35 -2.46
C THR A 34 4.34 21.21 -1.21
N LYS A 35 5.03 20.89 -0.11
CA LYS A 35 4.92 21.61 1.17
C LYS A 35 6.09 22.57 1.41
N GLY A 36 7.15 22.46 0.61
CA GLY A 36 8.37 23.26 0.76
C GLY A 36 9.32 22.73 1.84
N THR A 37 10.40 23.49 2.09
CA THR A 37 11.50 23.12 2.98
C THR A 37 11.85 24.24 3.97
N ASP A 38 10.87 25.09 4.30
CA ASP A 38 11.05 26.22 5.22
C ASP A 38 11.49 25.74 6.63
N GLU A 39 11.10 24.51 7.00
CA GLU A 39 11.56 23.82 8.20
C GLU A 39 12.29 22.53 7.86
N PRO A 40 13.23 22.04 8.70
CA PRO A 40 13.88 20.76 8.49
C PRO A 40 12.86 19.63 8.37
N TYR A 41 12.84 18.95 7.24
CA TYR A 41 11.92 17.85 7.01
C TYR A 41 12.37 16.59 7.77
N ARG A 42 11.45 16.02 8.54
CA ARG A 42 11.61 14.71 9.15
C ARG A 42 10.50 13.79 8.70
N MET A 43 10.89 12.59 8.22
CA MET A 43 9.94 11.56 7.82
C MET A 43 9.34 10.88 9.05
N PHE A 44 8.09 11.22 9.35
CA PHE A 44 7.27 10.51 10.33
C PHE A 44 6.32 9.55 9.63
N THR A 45 6.00 8.42 10.27
CA THR A 45 5.00 7.48 9.75
C THR A 45 3.61 8.11 9.63
N SER A 46 3.32 9.15 10.41
CA SER A 46 2.08 9.94 10.31
C SER A 46 1.93 10.73 9.01
N ARG A 47 3.02 10.95 8.28
CA ARG A 47 3.00 11.63 6.97
C ARG A 47 2.59 10.70 5.83
N ALA A 48 2.63 9.38 6.04
CA ALA A 48 2.23 8.40 5.06
C ALA A 48 0.75 8.03 5.27
N GLU A 49 -0.09 8.33 4.29
CA GLU A 49 -1.53 8.03 4.31
C GLU A 49 -1.79 6.53 4.24
N TYR A 50 -0.93 5.80 3.53
CA TYR A 50 -1.11 4.36 3.21
C TYR A 50 -0.19 3.46 4.03
N ARG A 51 -0.16 3.62 5.35
CA ARG A 51 0.75 2.87 6.23
C ARG A 51 0.53 1.37 6.22
N THR A 52 -0.72 0.93 6.04
CA THR A 52 -1.05 -0.50 5.95
C THR A 52 -0.55 -1.12 4.63
N LEU A 53 -0.39 -0.32 3.58
CA LEU A 53 0.22 -0.75 2.32
C LEU A 53 1.75 -0.66 2.35
N LEU A 54 2.30 0.38 2.99
CA LEU A 54 3.74 0.69 3.02
C LEU A 54 4.46 0.05 4.22
N ARG A 55 4.26 -1.24 4.44
CA ARG A 55 4.93 -1.94 5.53
C ARG A 55 6.36 -2.35 5.17
N GLN A 56 7.21 -2.48 6.19
CA GLN A 56 8.58 -2.98 6.02
C GLN A 56 8.59 -4.44 5.53
N ASP A 57 7.70 -5.28 6.06
CA ASP A 57 7.61 -6.70 5.77
C ASP A 57 7.20 -7.04 4.34
N ASN A 58 6.59 -6.09 3.61
CA ASN A 58 6.16 -6.25 2.22
C ASN A 58 6.94 -5.36 1.23
N ALA A 59 7.98 -4.67 1.67
CA ALA A 59 8.74 -3.76 0.81
C ALA A 59 9.38 -4.49 -0.38
N ASP A 60 9.83 -5.73 -0.17
CA ASP A 60 10.36 -6.60 -1.21
C ASP A 60 9.30 -6.92 -2.28
N LEU A 61 8.07 -7.21 -1.88
CA LEU A 61 6.95 -7.51 -2.79
C LEU A 61 6.58 -6.31 -3.67
N ARG A 62 6.69 -5.08 -3.14
CA ARG A 62 6.35 -3.84 -3.85
C ARG A 62 7.47 -3.36 -4.78
N LEU A 63 8.72 -3.38 -4.29
CA LEU A 63 9.81 -2.67 -4.95
C LEU A 63 10.75 -3.57 -5.77
N THR A 64 10.86 -4.87 -5.47
CA THR A 64 11.77 -5.76 -6.20
C THR A 64 11.41 -5.92 -7.69
N PRO A 65 10.12 -6.06 -8.08
CA PRO A 65 9.76 -6.15 -9.50
C PRO A 65 10.18 -4.89 -10.29
N LEU A 66 9.98 -3.71 -9.72
CA LEU A 66 10.40 -2.45 -10.30
C LEU A 66 11.93 -2.35 -10.36
N SER A 67 12.62 -2.70 -9.28
CA SER A 67 14.07 -2.71 -9.19
C SER A 67 14.71 -3.66 -10.21
N TYR A 68 14.08 -4.82 -10.48
CA TYR A 68 14.52 -5.74 -11.51
C TYR A 68 14.38 -5.15 -12.93
N LYS A 69 13.25 -4.49 -13.21
CA LYS A 69 13.05 -3.81 -14.53
C LYS A 69 14.09 -2.72 -14.77
N LEU A 70 14.57 -2.08 -13.73
CA LEU A 70 15.62 -1.04 -13.78
C LEU A 70 17.05 -1.62 -13.79
N GLY A 71 17.21 -2.96 -13.81
CA GLY A 71 18.52 -3.60 -13.78
C GLY A 71 19.25 -3.57 -12.45
N LEU A 72 18.58 -3.17 -11.35
CA LEU A 72 19.18 -3.03 -10.01
C LEU A 72 19.08 -4.31 -9.17
N ALA A 73 18.04 -5.11 -9.38
CA ALA A 73 17.86 -6.38 -8.69
C ALA A 73 18.21 -7.54 -9.62
N SER A 74 18.82 -8.60 -9.07
CA SER A 74 19.11 -9.83 -9.82
C SER A 74 17.82 -10.64 -10.08
N LYS A 75 17.83 -11.49 -11.11
CA LYS A 75 16.75 -12.45 -11.39
C LYS A 75 16.50 -13.37 -10.19
N LYS A 76 17.53 -13.85 -9.54
CA LYS A 76 17.44 -14.67 -8.32
C LYS A 76 16.65 -13.98 -7.21
N ARG A 77 16.82 -12.65 -7.06
CA ARG A 77 16.05 -11.87 -6.07
C ARG A 77 14.59 -11.73 -6.46
N LEU A 78 14.30 -11.49 -7.73
CA LEU A 78 12.94 -11.45 -8.25
C LEU A 78 12.23 -12.78 -8.02
N ASP A 79 12.84 -13.90 -8.44
CA ASP A 79 12.26 -15.24 -8.31
C ASP A 79 11.93 -15.57 -6.84
N LYS A 80 12.82 -15.20 -5.91
CA LYS A 80 12.57 -15.38 -4.47
C LYS A 80 11.32 -14.62 -3.99
N VAL A 81 11.12 -13.40 -4.50
CA VAL A 81 9.97 -12.57 -4.13
C VAL A 81 8.68 -13.09 -4.78
N GLU A 82 8.74 -13.49 -6.04
CA GLU A 82 7.60 -14.10 -6.74
C GLU A 82 7.16 -15.40 -6.08
N ASN A 83 8.10 -16.26 -5.67
CA ASN A 83 7.81 -17.47 -4.92
C ASN A 83 7.16 -17.16 -3.57
N LYS A 84 7.72 -16.19 -2.79
CA LYS A 84 7.11 -15.73 -1.54
C LYS A 84 5.67 -15.26 -1.73
N LYS A 85 5.40 -14.51 -2.79
CA LYS A 85 4.05 -14.06 -3.15
C LYS A 85 3.12 -15.23 -3.41
N LYS A 86 3.52 -16.14 -4.31
CA LYS A 86 2.75 -17.33 -4.69
C LYS A 86 2.44 -18.24 -3.50
N GLU A 87 3.43 -18.52 -2.67
CA GLU A 87 3.27 -19.34 -1.46
C GLU A 87 2.31 -18.69 -0.46
N THR A 88 2.41 -17.36 -0.26
CA THR A 88 1.49 -16.61 0.60
C THR A 88 0.05 -16.67 0.10
N GLU A 89 -0.17 -16.42 -1.19
CA GLU A 89 -1.50 -16.51 -1.82
C GLU A 89 -2.10 -17.92 -1.72
N SER A 90 -1.27 -18.93 -1.91
CA SER A 90 -1.67 -20.34 -1.79
C SER A 90 -2.06 -20.68 -0.34
N PHE A 91 -1.32 -20.19 0.64
CA PHE A 91 -1.61 -20.46 2.05
C PHE A 91 -2.87 -19.71 2.51
N VAL A 92 -3.07 -18.46 2.10
CA VAL A 92 -4.35 -17.75 2.34
C VAL A 92 -5.52 -18.46 1.69
N SER A 93 -5.35 -18.97 0.47
CA SER A 93 -6.38 -19.77 -0.22
C SER A 93 -6.71 -21.06 0.52
N PHE A 94 -5.70 -21.74 1.08
CA PHE A 94 -5.90 -22.92 1.93
C PHE A 94 -6.78 -22.60 3.14
N PHE A 95 -6.51 -21.51 3.86
CA PHE A 95 -7.35 -21.06 4.99
C PHE A 95 -8.79 -20.76 4.57
N LYS A 96 -9.00 -20.20 3.39
CA LYS A 96 -10.34 -19.90 2.86
C LYS A 96 -11.11 -21.15 2.44
N LYS A 97 -10.42 -22.17 1.92
CA LYS A 97 -11.04 -23.40 1.40
C LYS A 97 -11.25 -24.46 2.47
N THR A 98 -10.34 -24.58 3.43
CA THR A 98 -10.36 -25.63 4.46
C THR A 98 -11.26 -25.25 5.61
N SER A 99 -12.03 -26.21 6.11
CA SER A 99 -12.87 -26.06 7.31
C SER A 99 -12.28 -26.84 8.48
N VAL A 100 -12.60 -26.44 9.70
CA VAL A 100 -12.18 -27.08 10.95
C VAL A 100 -13.42 -27.43 11.77
N LYS A 101 -13.38 -28.56 12.44
CA LYS A 101 -14.45 -29.02 13.33
C LYS A 101 -14.29 -28.44 14.75
N PRO A 102 -15.42 -28.36 15.52
CA PRO A 102 -15.36 -27.86 16.90
C PRO A 102 -14.37 -28.62 17.78
N GLU A 103 -14.30 -29.93 17.64
CA GLU A 103 -13.44 -30.79 18.46
C GLU A 103 -11.96 -30.50 18.30
N GLU A 104 -11.56 -30.07 17.10
CA GLU A 104 -10.14 -29.74 16.79
C GLU A 104 -9.72 -28.36 17.26
N ILE A 105 -10.64 -27.39 17.25
CA ILE A 105 -10.27 -25.99 17.43
C ILE A 105 -10.72 -25.40 18.78
N ASN A 106 -11.82 -25.86 19.37
CA ASN A 106 -12.35 -25.32 20.62
C ASN A 106 -11.34 -25.36 21.78
N PRO A 107 -10.53 -26.44 21.97
CA PRO A 107 -9.49 -26.40 23.00
C PRO A 107 -8.50 -25.24 22.85
N ILE A 108 -8.18 -24.87 21.61
CA ILE A 108 -7.30 -23.73 21.31
C ILE A 108 -8.02 -22.40 21.58
N LEU A 109 -9.30 -22.30 21.18
CA LEU A 109 -10.13 -21.11 21.37
C LEU A 109 -10.32 -20.80 22.85
N VAL A 110 -10.66 -21.79 23.67
CA VAL A 110 -10.79 -21.63 25.13
C VAL A 110 -9.51 -21.12 25.77
N ASN A 111 -8.36 -21.71 25.43
CA ASN A 111 -7.05 -21.28 25.93
C ASN A 111 -6.68 -19.83 25.53
N LYS A 112 -7.33 -19.30 24.49
CA LYS A 112 -7.11 -17.93 23.99
C LYS A 112 -8.23 -16.96 24.35
N ASN A 113 -9.12 -17.34 25.26
CA ASN A 113 -10.30 -16.54 25.64
C ASN A 113 -11.10 -16.09 24.40
N SER A 114 -11.25 -16.98 23.43
CA SER A 114 -12.01 -16.78 22.20
C SER A 114 -13.25 -17.64 22.18
N SER A 115 -14.35 -17.12 21.66
CA SER A 115 -15.63 -17.83 21.63
C SER A 115 -15.52 -19.16 20.86
N GLU A 116 -16.03 -20.22 21.46
CA GLU A 116 -16.12 -21.55 20.87
C GLU A 116 -17.02 -21.55 19.63
N ILE A 117 -16.82 -22.54 18.76
CA ILE A 117 -17.69 -22.76 17.62
C ILE A 117 -18.57 -24.01 17.87
N LYS A 118 -19.80 -23.97 17.36
CA LYS A 118 -20.77 -25.08 17.52
C LYS A 118 -20.86 -25.98 16.29
N GLN A 119 -20.37 -25.52 15.15
CA GLN A 119 -20.38 -26.25 13.89
C GLN A 119 -19.08 -25.98 13.11
N SER A 120 -18.81 -26.82 12.11
CA SER A 120 -17.64 -26.68 11.24
C SER A 120 -17.63 -25.30 10.56
N VAL A 121 -16.50 -24.59 10.62
CA VAL A 121 -16.32 -23.28 10.00
C VAL A 121 -15.01 -23.23 9.21
N LYS A 122 -14.91 -22.28 8.29
CA LYS A 122 -13.67 -22.06 7.54
C LYS A 122 -12.54 -21.61 8.47
N LEU A 123 -11.35 -22.18 8.31
CA LEU A 123 -10.14 -21.80 9.06
C LEU A 123 -9.89 -20.29 8.99
N TYR A 124 -10.19 -19.66 7.85
CA TYR A 124 -10.05 -18.22 7.65
C TYR A 124 -10.83 -17.41 8.71
N LYS A 125 -12.07 -17.80 9.06
CA LYS A 125 -12.88 -17.12 10.08
C LYS A 125 -12.27 -17.21 11.48
N ILE A 126 -11.60 -18.32 11.77
CA ILE A 126 -10.91 -18.49 13.05
C ILE A 126 -9.62 -17.69 13.07
N PHE A 127 -8.81 -17.81 12.03
CA PHE A 127 -7.51 -17.13 11.96
C PHE A 127 -7.63 -15.60 11.88
N SER A 128 -8.73 -15.06 11.36
CA SER A 128 -8.99 -13.62 11.37
C SER A 128 -9.30 -13.02 12.75
N ARG A 129 -9.52 -13.87 13.78
CA ARG A 129 -9.77 -13.38 15.15
C ARG A 129 -8.50 -12.77 15.76
N PRO A 130 -8.58 -11.64 16.48
CA PRO A 130 -7.40 -10.94 17.01
C PRO A 130 -6.49 -11.82 17.88
N ASN A 131 -7.10 -12.65 18.75
CA ASN A 131 -6.39 -13.45 19.76
C ASN A 131 -5.76 -14.74 19.22
N ILE A 132 -6.02 -15.10 17.95
CA ILE A 132 -5.54 -16.34 17.35
C ILE A 132 -4.36 -16.04 16.43
N SER A 133 -3.17 -16.51 16.77
CA SER A 133 -1.95 -16.38 15.98
C SER A 133 -1.77 -17.55 15.01
N LEU A 134 -0.84 -17.41 14.05
CA LEU A 134 -0.49 -18.55 13.19
C LEU A 134 0.08 -19.72 14.00
N SER A 135 0.84 -19.46 15.07
CA SER A 135 1.36 -20.51 15.95
C SER A 135 0.26 -21.31 16.65
N ASP A 136 -0.89 -20.70 16.91
CA ASP A 136 -2.05 -21.39 17.43
C ASP A 136 -2.73 -22.25 16.33
N MET A 137 -2.82 -21.71 15.11
CA MET A 137 -3.37 -22.43 13.97
C MET A 137 -2.51 -23.65 13.59
N LEU A 138 -1.19 -23.59 13.76
CA LEU A 138 -0.29 -24.73 13.52
C LEU A 138 -0.51 -25.94 14.48
N LYS A 139 -1.29 -25.77 15.54
CA LYS A 139 -1.73 -26.88 16.40
C LYS A 139 -2.86 -27.72 15.77
N VAL A 140 -3.54 -27.16 14.76
CA VAL A 140 -4.56 -27.87 13.97
C VAL A 140 -3.86 -28.76 12.95
N GLY A 141 -4.17 -30.06 12.94
CA GLY A 141 -3.46 -31.06 12.13
C GLY A 141 -3.42 -30.74 10.63
N SER A 142 -4.52 -30.24 10.06
CA SER A 142 -4.58 -29.86 8.63
C SER A 142 -3.67 -28.67 8.30
N VAL A 143 -3.56 -27.69 9.20
CA VAL A 143 -2.70 -26.51 9.02
C VAL A 143 -1.23 -26.90 9.16
N LYS A 144 -0.91 -27.72 10.17
CA LYS A 144 0.44 -28.26 10.38
C LYS A 144 0.91 -29.05 9.16
N GLY A 145 0.07 -29.98 8.69
CA GLY A 145 0.38 -30.78 7.50
C GLY A 145 0.65 -29.92 6.25
N TYR A 146 -0.20 -28.92 6.00
CA TYR A 146 0.03 -27.99 4.89
C TYR A 146 1.35 -27.23 5.01
N TYR A 147 1.66 -26.71 6.22
CA TYR A 147 2.90 -25.98 6.51
C TYR A 147 4.14 -26.85 6.25
N GLU A 148 4.16 -28.10 6.75
CA GLU A 148 5.29 -29.02 6.63
C GLU A 148 5.49 -29.51 5.18
N ILE A 149 4.42 -29.91 4.50
CA ILE A 149 4.47 -30.38 3.09
C ILE A 149 5.02 -29.28 2.17
N ASN A 150 4.58 -28.05 2.33
CA ASN A 150 5.00 -26.93 1.49
C ASN A 150 6.30 -26.26 2.00
N LYS A 151 6.87 -26.69 3.11
CA LYS A 151 8.12 -26.15 3.70
C LYS A 151 8.08 -24.62 3.82
N LEU A 152 6.95 -24.07 4.28
CA LEU A 152 6.73 -22.64 4.31
C LEU A 152 7.73 -21.93 5.22
N ASN A 153 8.34 -20.84 4.73
CA ASN A 153 9.29 -20.07 5.50
C ASN A 153 8.61 -18.99 6.36
N LYS A 154 9.35 -18.44 7.33
CA LYS A 154 8.85 -17.41 8.26
C LYS A 154 8.23 -16.21 7.54
N GLY A 155 8.85 -15.72 6.47
CA GLY A 155 8.35 -14.55 5.73
C GLY A 155 6.99 -14.80 5.04
N VAL A 156 6.73 -16.01 4.56
CA VAL A 156 5.43 -16.42 4.03
C VAL A 156 4.38 -16.48 5.15
N CYS A 157 4.76 -17.05 6.29
CA CYS A 157 3.88 -17.16 7.46
C CYS A 157 3.44 -15.79 7.98
N GLU A 158 4.39 -14.86 8.16
CA GLU A 158 4.12 -13.48 8.58
C GLU A 158 3.22 -12.75 7.59
N GLN A 159 3.50 -12.86 6.28
CA GLN A 159 2.65 -12.25 5.25
C GLN A 159 1.24 -12.84 5.23
N THR A 160 1.10 -14.15 5.42
CA THR A 160 -0.20 -14.81 5.49
C THR A 160 -1.02 -14.31 6.69
N GLU A 161 -0.40 -14.23 7.88
CA GLU A 161 -1.07 -13.71 9.07
C GLU A 161 -1.53 -12.27 8.89
N VAL A 162 -0.67 -11.40 8.36
CA VAL A 162 -1.01 -10.02 8.07
C VAL A 162 -2.14 -9.91 7.05
N GLN A 163 -2.07 -10.66 5.94
CA GLN A 163 -3.11 -10.62 4.91
C GLN A 163 -4.47 -11.12 5.42
N VAL A 164 -4.50 -12.11 6.31
CA VAL A 164 -5.76 -12.61 6.87
C VAL A 164 -6.33 -11.63 7.89
N LYS A 165 -5.52 -11.17 8.84
CA LYS A 165 -5.98 -10.31 9.96
C LYS A 165 -6.33 -8.89 9.53
N TYR A 166 -5.56 -8.34 8.60
CA TYR A 166 -5.72 -6.95 8.17
C TYR A 166 -6.38 -6.81 6.80
N SER A 167 -6.98 -7.88 6.26
CA SER A 167 -7.59 -7.89 4.92
C SER A 167 -8.55 -6.72 4.68
N GLY A 168 -9.45 -6.43 5.61
CA GLY A 168 -10.41 -5.33 5.47
C GLY A 168 -9.75 -3.95 5.45
N TYR A 169 -8.72 -3.74 6.28
CA TYR A 169 -7.96 -2.48 6.29
C TYR A 169 -7.14 -2.31 5.02
N ILE A 170 -6.46 -3.37 4.58
CA ILE A 170 -5.67 -3.38 3.35
C ILE A 170 -6.54 -3.06 2.14
N GLU A 171 -7.72 -3.69 2.05
CA GLU A 171 -8.66 -3.46 0.95
C GLU A 171 -9.18 -2.03 0.95
N LYS A 172 -9.58 -1.51 2.10
CA LYS A 172 -10.03 -0.12 2.23
C LYS A 172 -8.94 0.89 1.85
N GLU A 173 -7.70 0.67 2.30
CA GLU A 173 -6.58 1.53 1.91
C GLU A 173 -6.28 1.45 0.41
N LYS A 174 -6.34 0.26 -0.21
CA LYS A 174 -6.19 0.12 -1.66
C LYS A 174 -7.23 0.93 -2.42
N GLN A 175 -8.51 0.81 -2.04
CA GLN A 175 -9.59 1.59 -2.66
C GLN A 175 -9.38 3.10 -2.51
N ASN A 176 -8.89 3.56 -1.36
CA ASN A 176 -8.56 4.96 -1.15
C ASN A 176 -7.36 5.38 -2.01
N ALA A 177 -6.33 4.55 -2.12
CA ALA A 177 -5.18 4.80 -2.99
C ALA A 177 -5.60 4.88 -4.46
N GLU A 178 -6.46 3.98 -4.93
CA GLU A 178 -7.00 3.99 -6.29
C GLU A 178 -7.77 5.28 -6.62
N LYS A 179 -8.60 5.77 -5.69
CA LYS A 179 -9.31 7.05 -5.85
C LYS A 179 -8.34 8.22 -6.00
N LEU A 180 -7.29 8.27 -5.17
CA LEU A 180 -6.27 9.33 -5.26
C LEU A 180 -5.37 9.15 -6.49
N ASN A 181 -5.08 7.93 -6.91
CA ASN A 181 -4.36 7.67 -8.17
C ASN A 181 -5.12 8.19 -9.39
N HIS A 182 -6.45 8.24 -9.35
CA HIS A 182 -7.24 8.90 -10.39
C HIS A 182 -6.90 10.41 -10.48
N LEU A 183 -6.80 11.09 -9.35
CA LEU A 183 -6.38 12.50 -9.29
C LEU A 183 -4.91 12.68 -9.71
N GLU A 184 -4.04 11.71 -9.44
CA GLU A 184 -2.64 11.71 -9.94
C GLU A 184 -2.57 11.60 -11.47
N GLY A 185 -3.53 10.91 -12.09
CA GLY A 185 -3.66 10.84 -13.54
C GLY A 185 -4.11 12.16 -14.19
N MET A 186 -4.75 13.05 -13.44
CA MET A 186 -5.21 14.34 -13.93
C MET A 186 -4.08 15.38 -13.87
N LYS A 187 -3.39 15.56 -15.01
CA LYS A 187 -2.27 16.51 -15.13
C LYS A 187 -2.79 17.94 -15.25
N ILE A 188 -2.15 18.85 -14.56
CA ILE A 188 -2.36 20.28 -14.70
C ILE A 188 -1.39 20.79 -15.78
N PRO A 189 -1.87 21.45 -16.85
CA PRO A 189 -1.00 22.02 -17.86
C PRO A 189 0.00 23.03 -17.26
N SER A 190 1.24 23.02 -17.70
CA SER A 190 2.30 23.90 -17.16
C SER A 190 2.02 25.39 -17.36
N ASN A 191 1.18 25.73 -18.33
CA ASN A 191 0.72 27.09 -18.64
C ASN A 191 -0.66 27.41 -18.05
N PHE A 192 -1.15 26.61 -17.10
CA PHE A 192 -2.47 26.82 -16.48
C PHE A 192 -2.48 28.11 -15.64
N VAL A 193 -3.45 28.96 -15.86
CA VAL A 193 -3.59 30.25 -15.19
C VAL A 193 -4.71 30.18 -14.16
N TYR A 194 -4.34 30.00 -12.89
CA TYR A 194 -5.31 29.77 -11.81
C TYR A 194 -6.21 30.99 -11.55
N SER A 195 -5.71 32.24 -11.79
CA SER A 195 -6.48 33.47 -11.62
C SER A 195 -7.68 33.61 -12.60
N LYS A 196 -7.70 32.84 -13.70
CA LYS A 196 -8.83 32.79 -14.63
C LYS A 196 -9.99 31.92 -14.14
N VAL A 197 -9.81 31.20 -13.05
CA VAL A 197 -10.82 30.29 -12.49
C VAL A 197 -11.56 31.00 -11.35
N ASN A 198 -12.65 31.67 -11.67
CA ASN A 198 -13.38 32.58 -10.75
C ASN A 198 -13.89 31.92 -9.46
N SER A 199 -14.02 30.59 -9.41
CA SER A 199 -14.54 29.86 -8.26
C SER A 199 -13.48 29.31 -7.31
N LEU A 200 -12.17 29.62 -7.56
CA LEU A 200 -11.11 29.29 -6.63
C LEU A 200 -11.00 30.33 -5.53
N SER A 201 -10.64 29.89 -4.32
CA SER A 201 -10.33 30.80 -3.22
C SER A 201 -9.04 31.59 -3.50
N SER A 202 -8.95 32.82 -3.01
CA SER A 202 -7.77 33.67 -3.18
C SER A 202 -6.51 33.01 -2.61
N GLU A 203 -6.63 32.28 -1.48
CA GLU A 203 -5.54 31.54 -0.88
C GLU A 203 -5.10 30.39 -1.79
N ALA A 204 -6.04 29.62 -2.34
CA ALA A 204 -5.72 28.53 -3.27
C ALA A 204 -4.99 29.05 -4.51
N ILE A 205 -5.43 30.16 -5.11
CA ILE A 205 -4.77 30.77 -6.26
C ILE A 205 -3.31 31.12 -5.93
N GLN A 206 -3.06 31.82 -4.81
CA GLN A 206 -1.70 32.19 -4.40
C GLN A 206 -0.79 30.97 -4.18
N LYS A 207 -1.31 29.93 -3.52
CA LYS A 207 -0.54 28.71 -3.23
C LYS A 207 -0.27 27.90 -4.49
N LEU A 208 -1.26 27.75 -5.36
CA LEU A 208 -1.14 27.02 -6.62
C LEU A 208 -0.17 27.72 -7.60
N ASP A 209 -0.24 29.05 -7.69
CA ASP A 209 0.70 29.83 -8.51
C ASP A 209 2.14 29.76 -7.99
N LYS A 210 2.33 29.73 -6.67
CA LYS A 210 3.66 29.58 -6.05
C LYS A 210 4.27 28.20 -6.27
N ILE A 211 3.47 27.12 -6.04
CA ILE A 211 3.96 25.73 -6.02
C ILE A 211 3.92 25.10 -7.41
N LYS A 212 2.97 25.51 -8.26
CA LYS A 212 2.77 24.99 -9.63
C LYS A 212 2.69 23.45 -9.67
N PRO A 213 1.72 22.84 -8.95
CA PRO A 213 1.57 21.40 -8.93
C PRO A 213 1.34 20.85 -10.34
N THR A 214 1.87 19.68 -10.63
CA THR A 214 1.75 19.03 -11.95
C THR A 214 0.53 18.12 -12.07
N THR A 215 -0.11 17.78 -10.93
CA THR A 215 -1.31 16.94 -10.88
C THR A 215 -2.34 17.49 -9.90
N LEU A 216 -3.62 17.12 -10.07
CA LEU A 216 -4.67 17.48 -9.12
C LEU A 216 -4.45 16.89 -7.73
N ALA A 217 -3.85 15.70 -7.65
CA ALA A 217 -3.53 15.09 -6.37
C ALA A 217 -2.44 15.89 -5.63
N GLN A 218 -1.44 16.42 -6.32
CA GLN A 218 -0.46 17.34 -5.72
C GLN A 218 -1.14 18.63 -5.24
N ALA A 219 -2.02 19.21 -6.06
CA ALA A 219 -2.78 20.39 -5.68
C ALA A 219 -3.61 20.15 -4.40
N ALA A 220 -4.25 18.99 -4.27
CA ALA A 220 -5.07 18.63 -3.10
C ALA A 220 -4.25 18.50 -1.79
N ARG A 221 -2.94 18.30 -1.86
CA ARG A 221 -2.06 18.19 -0.69
C ARG A 221 -1.44 19.53 -0.25
N ILE A 222 -1.65 20.58 -1.03
CA ILE A 222 -1.14 21.92 -0.68
C ILE A 222 -1.99 22.50 0.44
N SER A 223 -1.34 22.92 1.54
CA SER A 223 -2.03 23.60 2.62
C SER A 223 -2.64 24.92 2.13
N GLY A 224 -3.93 25.13 2.40
CA GLY A 224 -4.68 26.29 1.90
C GLY A 224 -5.48 26.01 0.61
N VAL A 225 -5.38 24.82 0.03
CA VAL A 225 -6.23 24.35 -1.07
C VAL A 225 -7.32 23.45 -0.51
N SER A 226 -8.58 23.85 -0.64
CA SER A 226 -9.73 23.11 -0.11
C SER A 226 -10.22 22.01 -1.07
N PRO A 227 -10.97 21.00 -0.56
CA PRO A 227 -11.63 20.02 -1.43
C PRO A 227 -12.55 20.64 -2.48
N ASN A 228 -13.14 21.81 -2.18
CA ASN A 228 -13.97 22.55 -3.13
C ASN A 228 -13.12 23.11 -4.27
N ASP A 229 -11.96 23.70 -3.97
CA ASP A 229 -11.03 24.19 -4.99
C ASP A 229 -10.60 23.07 -5.94
N ILE A 230 -10.33 21.87 -5.41
CA ILE A 230 -10.00 20.68 -6.22
C ILE A 230 -11.16 20.25 -7.11
N SER A 231 -12.39 20.29 -6.62
CA SER A 231 -13.58 19.98 -7.42
C SER A 231 -13.75 20.98 -8.57
N VAL A 232 -13.50 22.25 -8.32
CA VAL A 232 -13.51 23.32 -9.34
C VAL A 232 -12.43 23.06 -10.40
N LEU A 233 -11.19 22.80 -9.97
CA LEU A 233 -10.09 22.48 -10.89
C LEU A 233 -10.37 21.24 -11.73
N MET A 234 -10.96 20.19 -11.13
CA MET A 234 -11.34 18.97 -11.83
C MET A 234 -12.30 19.25 -13.00
N VAL A 235 -13.31 20.11 -12.79
CA VAL A 235 -14.25 20.50 -13.84
C VAL A 235 -13.59 21.33 -14.94
N TYR A 236 -12.64 22.21 -14.57
CA TYR A 236 -11.92 23.04 -15.53
C TYR A 236 -10.90 22.27 -16.37
N ILE A 237 -10.22 21.30 -15.78
CA ILE A 237 -9.17 20.50 -16.45
C ILE A 237 -9.78 19.32 -17.22
N GLY A 238 -10.93 18.81 -16.77
CA GLY A 238 -11.64 17.69 -17.40
C GLY A 238 -12.49 18.08 -18.62
N ARG A 239 -12.51 19.38 -18.98
CA ARG A 239 -13.11 19.91 -20.20
C ARG A 239 -12.06 20.05 -21.30
#